data_d05a50c3a824572e3ac812206b71d9c1
#
_entry.id   d05a50c3a824572e3ac812206b71d9c1
#
_cell.length_a   1.000
_cell.length_b   1.000
_cell.length_c   1.000
_cell.angle_alpha   90.00
_cell.angle_beta   90.00
_cell.angle_gamma   90.00
#
_symmetry.space_group_name_H-M   'P 1'
#
loop_
_entity.id
_entity.type
_entity.pdbx_description
1 polymer ?
#
loop_
_entity_poly.entity_id
_entity_poly.type
_entity_poly.pdbx_seq_one_letter_code
_entity_poly.pdbx_strand_id
1 'polypeptide(L)'
;MSRGYDRVLIDTSGRLHTHTNLLNELSKIVSVCNKIHPGSPHERLMTIDATLGGNVIEQVRVFHDAIPLSGLILTKVDGSAKGGTLFRVAKQLKIPTKFVGYGELIGDLEEFHIDRFLAKLFP
;
A
#
# COMPACT_ATOMS: atom_id res chain seq x y z
N MET A 1 16.79 18.50 3.00
CA MET A 1 17.05 17.50 4.06
C MET A 1 18.23 17.95 4.89
N SER A 2 17.95 18.65 5.96
CA SER A 2 18.98 19.35 6.76
C SER A 2 19.90 18.45 7.59
N ARG A 3 19.62 17.14 7.65
CA ARG A 3 20.39 16.19 8.48
C ARG A 3 21.10 15.08 7.68
N GLY A 4 21.19 15.19 6.35
CA GLY A 4 21.91 14.22 5.52
C GLY A 4 21.24 12.86 5.35
N TYR A 5 19.94 12.73 5.63
CA TYR A 5 19.20 11.50 5.38
C TYR A 5 18.85 11.36 3.90
N ASP A 6 19.08 10.18 3.35
CA ASP A 6 18.79 9.87 1.94
C ASP A 6 17.34 9.47 1.73
N ARG A 7 16.66 8.98 2.77
CA ARG A 7 15.29 8.46 2.72
C ARG A 7 14.50 8.90 3.94
N VAL A 8 13.22 9.21 3.71
CA VAL A 8 12.26 9.54 4.75
C VAL A 8 11.04 8.66 4.57
N LEU A 9 10.67 7.92 5.60
CA LEU A 9 9.43 7.15 5.67
C LEU A 9 8.44 7.91 6.53
N ILE A 10 7.26 8.15 5.98
CA ILE A 10 6.18 8.84 6.69
C ILE A 10 5.09 7.81 6.97
N ASP A 11 4.99 7.40 8.22
CA ASP A 11 3.89 6.54 8.68
C ASP A 11 2.67 7.39 9.00
N THR A 12 1.51 6.93 8.58
CA THR A 12 0.26 7.65 8.75
C THR A 12 -0.73 6.81 9.55
N SER A 13 -1.65 7.47 10.24
CA SER A 13 -2.72 6.76 10.95
C SER A 13 -3.62 6.02 9.94
N GLY A 14 -3.81 4.72 10.16
CA GLY A 14 -4.76 3.89 9.41
C GLY A 14 -6.17 3.87 10.00
N ARG A 15 -6.46 4.72 10.98
CA ARG A 15 -7.75 4.71 11.67
C ARG A 15 -8.86 5.29 10.79
N LEU A 16 -9.81 4.44 10.45
CA LEU A 16 -10.95 4.72 9.56
C LEU A 16 -12.13 5.44 10.25
N HIS A 17 -11.95 6.11 11.37
CA HIS A 17 -13.07 6.67 12.13
C HIS A 17 -13.84 7.77 11.41
N THR A 18 -13.18 8.49 10.50
CA THR A 18 -13.82 9.43 9.59
C THR A 18 -13.01 9.46 8.31
N HIS A 19 -13.44 8.74 7.28
CA HIS A 19 -12.77 8.66 5.99
C HIS A 19 -12.41 10.04 5.43
N THR A 20 -13.33 11.00 5.53
CA THR A 20 -13.15 12.35 5.01
C THR A 20 -12.00 13.09 5.70
N ASN A 21 -11.90 13.02 7.02
CA ASN A 21 -10.82 13.68 7.76
C ASN A 21 -9.46 13.04 7.47
N LEU A 22 -9.39 11.70 7.43
CA LEU A 22 -8.16 10.99 7.09
C LEU A 22 -7.67 11.33 5.69
N LEU A 23 -8.54 11.32 4.69
CA LEU A 23 -8.19 11.66 3.31
C LEU A 23 -7.72 13.12 3.19
N ASN A 24 -8.35 14.04 3.90
CA ASN A 24 -7.94 15.45 3.94
C ASN A 24 -6.56 15.61 4.59
N GLU A 25 -6.29 14.90 5.68
CA GLU A 25 -4.96 14.90 6.33
C GLU A 25 -3.88 14.36 5.40
N LEU A 26 -4.14 13.24 4.74
CA LEU A 26 -3.20 12.63 3.80
C LEU A 26 -2.93 13.54 2.60
N SER A 27 -3.97 14.16 2.03
CA SER A 27 -3.83 15.13 0.94
C SER A 27 -3.01 16.34 1.36
N LYS A 28 -3.18 16.80 2.60
CA LYS A 28 -2.38 17.88 3.18
C LYS A 28 -0.91 17.49 3.34
N ILE A 29 -0.63 16.28 3.84
CA ILE A 29 0.72 15.74 3.96
C ILE A 29 1.40 15.72 2.59
N VAL A 30 0.74 15.17 1.58
CA VAL A 30 1.25 15.12 0.21
C VAL A 30 1.55 16.53 -0.32
N SER A 31 0.64 17.46 -0.11
CA SER A 31 0.81 18.86 -0.55
C SER A 31 2.00 19.53 0.13
N VAL A 32 2.16 19.35 1.44
CA VAL A 32 3.28 19.91 2.21
C VAL A 32 4.61 19.31 1.75
N CYS A 33 4.67 18.00 1.56
CA CYS A 33 5.87 17.32 1.06
C CYS A 33 6.28 17.90 -0.31
N ASN A 34 5.34 17.98 -1.24
CA ASN A 34 5.60 18.50 -2.58
C ASN A 34 6.03 19.98 -2.58
N LYS A 35 5.48 20.78 -1.66
CA LYS A 35 5.87 22.19 -1.51
C LYS A 35 7.31 22.35 -1.04
N ILE A 36 7.74 21.48 -0.10
CA ILE A 36 9.10 21.53 0.45
C ILE A 36 10.12 20.91 -0.52
N HIS A 37 9.74 19.80 -1.15
CA HIS A 37 10.59 19.08 -2.09
C HIS A 37 9.73 18.70 -3.31
N PRO A 38 9.77 19.45 -4.39
CA PRO A 38 8.96 19.19 -5.59
C PRO A 38 9.11 17.76 -6.11
N GLY A 39 7.98 17.13 -6.41
CA GLY A 39 7.93 15.72 -6.81
C GLY A 39 7.77 14.72 -5.66
N SER A 40 7.87 15.17 -4.40
CA SER A 40 7.63 14.29 -3.25
C SER A 40 6.16 14.34 -2.80
N PRO A 41 5.67 13.29 -2.10
CA PRO A 41 6.34 12.02 -1.84
C PRO A 41 6.56 11.23 -3.14
N HIS A 42 7.75 10.62 -3.30
CA HIS A 42 8.08 9.85 -4.50
C HIS A 42 7.28 8.55 -4.60
N GLU A 43 6.96 7.97 -3.45
CA GLU A 43 6.11 6.80 -3.31
C GLU A 43 4.94 7.08 -2.37
N ARG A 44 3.77 6.64 -2.77
CA ARG A 44 2.54 6.64 -1.97
C ARG A 44 2.01 5.21 -1.96
N LEU A 45 2.32 4.53 -0.87
CA LEU A 45 2.04 3.11 -0.71
C LEU A 45 0.87 2.91 0.24
N MET A 46 -0.05 2.03 -0.12
CA MET A 46 -1.14 1.61 0.75
C MET A 46 -0.95 0.16 1.16
N THR A 47 -1.03 -0.10 2.45
CA THR A 47 -1.00 -1.46 2.99
C THR A 47 -2.40 -2.05 2.97
N ILE A 48 -2.51 -3.25 2.42
CA ILE A 48 -3.75 -4.02 2.33
C ILE A 48 -3.57 -5.33 3.07
N ASP A 49 -4.54 -5.64 3.93
CA ASP A 49 -4.66 -6.94 4.56
C ASP A 49 -5.35 -7.92 3.59
N ALA A 50 -4.65 -8.96 3.17
CA ALA A 50 -5.16 -9.96 2.23
C ALA A 50 -6.35 -10.77 2.78
N THR A 51 -6.58 -10.74 4.10
CA THR A 51 -7.71 -11.43 4.73
C THR A 51 -9.03 -10.68 4.63
N LEU A 52 -8.96 -9.37 4.31
CA LEU A 52 -10.16 -8.55 4.17
C LEU A 52 -10.92 -8.91 2.90
N GLY A 53 -12.24 -8.91 3.01
CA GLY A 53 -13.15 -9.30 1.93
C GLY A 53 -13.39 -8.20 0.88
N GLY A 54 -14.58 -8.24 0.25
CA GLY A 54 -14.93 -7.44 -0.93
C GLY A 54 -14.80 -5.92 -0.84
N ASN A 55 -14.78 -5.33 0.36
CA ASN A 55 -14.67 -3.88 0.55
C ASN A 55 -13.26 -3.32 0.31
N VAL A 56 -12.24 -4.17 0.20
CA VAL A 56 -10.85 -3.73 -0.01
C VAL A 56 -10.69 -2.96 -1.31
N ILE A 57 -11.33 -3.41 -2.38
CA ILE A 57 -11.21 -2.75 -3.68
C ILE A 57 -11.80 -1.34 -3.64
N GLU A 58 -12.95 -1.19 -3.03
CA GLU A 58 -13.58 0.12 -2.88
C GLU A 58 -12.75 1.04 -1.98
N GLN A 59 -12.21 0.52 -0.90
CA GLN A 59 -11.33 1.26 -0.01
C GLN A 59 -10.08 1.76 -0.76
N VAL A 60 -9.41 0.89 -1.51
CA VAL A 60 -8.24 1.29 -2.32
C VAL A 60 -8.62 2.34 -3.36
N ARG A 61 -9.78 2.19 -4.01
CA ARG A 61 -10.28 3.17 -4.98
C ARG A 61 -10.45 4.55 -4.36
N VAL A 62 -11.14 4.63 -3.23
CA VAL A 62 -11.38 5.89 -2.51
C VAL A 62 -10.05 6.57 -2.14
N PHE A 63 -9.07 5.81 -1.65
CA PHE A 63 -7.74 6.35 -1.34
C PHE A 63 -7.00 6.79 -2.61
N HIS A 64 -7.06 5.99 -3.66
CA HIS A 64 -6.37 6.29 -4.92
C HIS A 64 -6.93 7.54 -5.59
N ASP A 65 -8.24 7.75 -5.54
CA ASP A 65 -8.90 8.93 -6.11
C ASP A 65 -8.50 10.21 -5.36
N ALA A 66 -8.36 10.13 -4.04
CA ALA A 66 -7.94 11.27 -3.22
C ALA A 66 -6.43 11.52 -3.30
N ILE A 67 -5.64 10.46 -3.28
CA ILE A 67 -4.18 10.48 -3.26
C ILE A 67 -3.71 9.41 -4.25
N PRO A 68 -3.35 9.78 -5.49
CA PRO A 68 -2.90 8.77 -6.46
C PRO A 68 -1.79 7.88 -5.89
N LEU A 69 -2.14 6.62 -5.61
CA LEU A 69 -1.23 5.63 -5.05
C LEU A 69 -0.23 5.18 -6.12
N SER A 70 1.03 5.06 -5.75
CA SER A 70 2.08 4.52 -6.62
C SER A 70 2.25 3.01 -6.51
N GLY A 71 1.75 2.41 -5.45
CA GLY A 71 1.83 0.97 -5.23
C GLY A 71 1.09 0.49 -4.00
N LEU A 72 1.00 -0.81 -3.89
CA LEU A 72 0.36 -1.51 -2.78
C LEU A 72 1.35 -2.42 -2.06
N ILE A 73 1.13 -2.58 -0.77
CA ILE A 73 1.80 -3.57 0.07
C ILE A 73 0.73 -4.55 0.53
N LEU A 74 0.87 -5.80 0.13
CA LEU A 74 -0.07 -6.86 0.53
C LEU A 74 0.47 -7.59 1.75
N THR A 75 -0.31 -7.68 2.81
CA THR A 75 0.07 -8.35 4.06
C THR A 75 -0.82 -9.54 4.38
N LYS A 76 -0.37 -10.39 5.30
CA LYS A 76 -1.10 -11.58 5.78
C LYS A 76 -1.43 -12.59 4.68
N VAL A 77 -0.48 -12.86 3.82
CA VAL A 77 -0.63 -13.75 2.65
C VAL A 77 -0.32 -15.22 2.97
N ASP A 78 -0.11 -15.54 4.22
CA ASP A 78 0.29 -16.84 4.73
C ASP A 78 -0.81 -17.93 4.71
N GLY A 79 -1.94 -17.67 4.08
CA GLY A 79 -3.06 -18.61 3.97
C GLY A 79 -3.64 -18.74 2.56
N SER A 80 -4.16 -19.91 2.27
CA SER A 80 -4.54 -20.39 0.94
C SER A 80 -5.64 -19.62 0.18
N ALA A 81 -6.45 -18.81 0.86
CA ALA A 81 -7.58 -18.09 0.24
C ALA A 81 -7.23 -16.68 -0.26
N LYS A 82 -5.99 -16.25 -0.15
CA LYS A 82 -5.64 -14.83 -0.09
C LYS A 82 -5.07 -14.23 -1.38
N GLY A 83 -4.67 -15.06 -2.31
CA GLY A 83 -4.24 -14.62 -3.65
C GLY A 83 -5.34 -13.96 -4.47
N GLY A 84 -6.59 -14.35 -4.26
CA GLY A 84 -7.73 -13.80 -4.97
C GLY A 84 -7.90 -12.28 -4.81
N THR A 85 -7.63 -11.74 -3.62
CA THR A 85 -7.68 -10.30 -3.38
C THR A 85 -6.68 -9.54 -4.22
N LEU A 86 -5.43 -10.03 -4.30
CA LEU A 86 -4.40 -9.42 -5.14
C LEU A 86 -4.81 -9.37 -6.61
N PHE A 87 -5.28 -10.49 -7.16
CA PHE A 87 -5.70 -10.57 -8.56
C PHE A 87 -6.87 -9.64 -8.86
N ARG A 88 -7.83 -9.55 -7.95
CA ARG A 88 -8.96 -8.64 -8.09
C ARG A 88 -8.53 -7.18 -8.07
N VAL A 89 -7.68 -6.80 -7.13
CA VAL A 89 -7.15 -5.43 -7.03
C VAL A 89 -6.33 -5.07 -8.28
N ALA A 90 -5.42 -5.93 -8.67
CA ALA A 90 -4.58 -5.71 -9.86
C ALA A 90 -5.41 -5.57 -11.13
N LYS A 91 -6.44 -6.42 -11.31
CA LYS A 91 -7.31 -6.40 -12.49
C LYS A 91 -8.18 -5.15 -12.55
N GLN A 92 -8.70 -4.70 -11.40
CA GLN A 92 -9.70 -3.62 -11.37
C GLN A 92 -9.10 -2.22 -11.23
N LEU A 93 -7.99 -2.08 -10.52
CA LEU A 93 -7.45 -0.77 -10.17
C LEU A 93 -6.17 -0.42 -10.90
N LYS A 94 -5.48 -1.41 -11.50
CA LYS A 94 -4.21 -1.23 -12.22
C LYS A 94 -3.11 -0.56 -11.39
N ILE A 95 -3.17 -0.68 -10.06
CA ILE A 95 -2.15 -0.20 -9.15
C ILE A 95 -1.17 -1.37 -8.90
N PRO A 96 0.14 -1.18 -9.09
CA PRO A 96 1.09 -2.27 -8.92
C PRO A 96 1.23 -2.67 -7.45
N THR A 97 1.30 -3.96 -7.17
CA THR A 97 1.78 -4.46 -5.88
C THR A 97 3.29 -4.40 -5.88
N LYS A 98 3.88 -3.74 -4.89
CA LYS A 98 5.33 -3.58 -4.78
C LYS A 98 5.96 -4.50 -3.75
N PHE A 99 5.25 -4.76 -2.66
CA PHE A 99 5.75 -5.61 -1.58
C PHE A 99 4.69 -6.57 -1.07
N VAL A 100 5.15 -7.68 -0.53
CA VAL A 100 4.30 -8.71 0.10
C VAL A 100 4.87 -9.10 1.45
N GLY A 101 4.02 -9.09 2.46
CA GLY A 101 4.32 -9.55 3.82
C GLY A 101 3.72 -10.93 4.08
N TYR A 102 4.58 -11.89 4.39
CA TYR A 102 4.22 -13.27 4.69
C TYR A 102 4.18 -13.59 6.17
N GLY A 103 4.64 -12.69 7.01
CA GLY A 103 4.70 -12.85 8.45
C GLY A 103 5.07 -11.54 9.14
N GLU A 104 5.60 -11.64 10.37
CA GLU A 104 5.86 -10.49 11.24
C GLU A 104 7.35 -10.17 11.43
N LEU A 105 8.24 -11.01 10.93
CA LEU A 105 9.68 -10.76 11.00
C LEU A 105 10.13 -9.84 9.85
N ILE A 106 11.25 -9.17 10.04
CA ILE A 106 11.82 -8.27 9.04
C ILE A 106 12.03 -8.98 7.69
N GLY A 107 12.46 -10.25 7.72
CA GLY A 107 12.67 -11.06 6.52
C GLY A 107 11.38 -11.55 5.86
N ASP A 108 10.22 -11.36 6.47
CA ASP A 108 8.93 -11.76 5.92
C ASP A 108 8.31 -10.71 4.98
N LEU A 109 8.92 -9.54 4.85
CA LEU A 109 8.56 -8.54 3.85
C LEU A 109 9.49 -8.67 2.64
N GLU A 110 8.92 -8.99 1.50
CA GLU A 110 9.64 -9.18 0.25
C GLU A 110 9.15 -8.22 -0.83
N GLU A 111 10.01 -7.86 -1.76
CA GLU A 111 9.60 -7.23 -3.02
C GLU A 111 8.70 -8.19 -3.80
N PHE A 112 7.63 -7.66 -4.39
CA PHE A 112 6.67 -8.49 -5.12
C PHE A 112 7.26 -8.99 -6.44
N HIS A 113 7.33 -10.32 -6.56
CA HIS A 113 7.65 -11.02 -7.80
C HIS A 113 6.56 -12.05 -8.08
N ILE A 114 5.89 -11.93 -9.22
CA ILE A 114 4.74 -12.78 -9.55
C ILE A 114 5.07 -14.28 -9.48
N ASP A 115 6.22 -14.67 -10.00
CA ASP A 115 6.62 -16.08 -10.03
C ASP A 115 6.84 -16.66 -8.63
N ARG A 116 7.49 -15.87 -7.75
CA ARG A 116 7.69 -16.27 -6.35
C ARG A 116 6.38 -16.30 -5.58
N PHE A 117 5.52 -15.34 -5.84
CA PHE A 117 4.20 -15.27 -5.22
C PHE A 117 3.35 -16.48 -5.61
N LEU A 118 3.30 -16.82 -6.90
CA LEU A 118 2.58 -17.99 -7.39
C LEU A 118 3.15 -19.31 -6.86
N ALA A 119 4.48 -19.45 -6.79
CA ALA A 119 5.13 -20.63 -6.23
C ALA A 119 4.80 -20.84 -4.73
N LYS A 120 4.64 -19.77 -3.96
CA LYS A 120 4.22 -19.85 -2.56
C LYS A 120 2.72 -20.11 -2.41
N LEU A 121 1.92 -19.67 -3.35
CA LEU A 121 0.46 -19.84 -3.33
C LEU A 121 0.04 -21.23 -3.80
N PHE A 122 0.76 -21.81 -4.74
CA PHE A 122 0.51 -23.12 -5.35
C PHE A 122 1.77 -24.00 -5.23
N PRO A 123 2.08 -24.43 -3.98
CA PRO A 123 3.28 -25.25 -3.75
C PRO A 123 3.21 -26.62 -4.41
#